data_a40c6ed527ef5eb77bba27e3426f05bb
#
_entry.id   a40c6ed527ef5eb77bba27e3426f05bb
#
_cell.length_a   1.000
_cell.length_b   1.000
_cell.length_c   1.000
_cell.angle_alpha   90.00
_cell.angle_beta   90.00
_cell.angle_gamma   90.00
#
_symmetry.space_group_name_H-M   'P 1'
#
loop_
_entity.id
_entity.type
_entity.pdbx_description
1 polymer ?
#
loop_
_entity_poly.entity_id
_entity_poly.type
_entity_poly.pdbx_seq_one_letter_code
_entity_poly.pdbx_strand_id
1 'polypeptide(L)'
;MQGAQAAGRRVTKKTLAPGVVYEQISDNSYPIREYALLYDGSVANAVIDQVLSASQIGTPQRTSVIAANAGAIAGVNGDLTVWPARPTHQYVLDGMPVQTSTPPGISLGFRQDKRGATIHRSALKISATNVAAKTTVAVSSWNRGLPTTDQVVGYSWYGGKYQRPQANQCSVRLSSPRRVRWNTGRDGTGRNYTVDAVRCSTSTPMTVTSTSTVVLSSKLVGTGATWIKSLTIGAKVHVGWSDGMPDAVNVVSGSADVLENGVIQYAANCSENLCLKNPRTAVGITATGGIILLVVDGRSSASVGLTLYQLGKEMKALGAVNAVNLDGGGSATMWIKGLGVVNHPTDYTGERSVSN
;
A
#
# COMPACT_ATOMS: atom_id res chain seq x y z
N MET A 1 28.01 -7.64 20.39
CA MET A 1 29.14 -8.22 19.62
C MET A 1 29.08 -7.61 18.22
N GLN A 2 30.05 -6.76 17.85
CA GLN A 2 30.19 -6.26 16.49
C GLN A 2 30.65 -7.44 15.63
N GLY A 3 29.79 -7.91 14.74
CA GLY A 3 30.15 -8.93 13.76
C GLY A 3 31.29 -8.44 12.88
N ALA A 4 32.28 -9.28 12.63
CA ALA A 4 33.40 -9.00 11.76
C ALA A 4 32.86 -8.55 10.39
N GLN A 5 33.21 -7.34 9.97
CA GLN A 5 32.87 -6.77 8.69
C GLN A 5 33.60 -7.57 7.60
N ALA A 6 32.85 -8.19 6.66
CA ALA A 6 33.47 -8.92 5.56
C ALA A 6 34.41 -7.98 4.78
N ALA A 7 35.56 -8.48 4.37
CA ALA A 7 36.53 -7.71 3.59
C ALA A 7 35.86 -7.16 2.31
N GLY A 8 35.81 -5.82 2.17
CA GLY A 8 35.15 -5.15 1.03
C GLY A 8 33.84 -4.45 1.34
N ARG A 9 33.12 -4.84 2.40
CA ARG A 9 31.86 -4.18 2.82
C ARG A 9 32.15 -2.97 3.70
N ARG A 10 31.63 -1.82 3.29
CA ARG A 10 31.74 -0.55 4.02
C ARG A 10 30.35 -0.03 4.39
N VAL A 11 30.16 0.39 5.64
CA VAL A 11 28.94 0.98 6.15
C VAL A 11 29.25 2.36 6.72
N THR A 12 28.51 3.37 6.25
CA THR A 12 28.49 4.71 6.87
C THR A 12 27.13 4.98 7.45
N LYS A 13 27.08 5.63 8.62
CA LYS A 13 25.82 5.89 9.36
C LYS A 13 25.63 7.37 9.65
N LYS A 14 24.37 7.82 9.60
CA LYS A 14 23.97 9.17 9.97
C LYS A 14 22.64 9.11 10.73
N THR A 15 22.61 9.65 11.94
CA THR A 15 21.36 9.84 12.67
C THR A 15 20.59 11.01 12.06
N LEU A 16 19.36 10.76 11.62
CA LEU A 16 18.47 11.78 11.05
C LEU A 16 17.58 12.42 12.11
N ALA A 17 17.14 11.63 13.08
CA ALA A 17 16.36 12.02 14.24
C ALA A 17 16.54 10.95 15.34
N PRO A 18 16.15 11.21 16.61
CA PRO A 18 16.08 10.16 17.60
C PRO A 18 15.33 8.94 17.10
N GLY A 19 15.93 7.74 17.19
CA GLY A 19 15.36 6.50 16.71
C GLY A 19 15.30 6.34 15.18
N VAL A 20 15.90 7.24 14.39
CA VAL A 20 15.95 7.17 12.93
C VAL A 20 17.39 7.27 12.43
N VAL A 21 17.93 6.19 11.90
CA VAL A 21 19.31 6.10 11.41
C VAL A 21 19.30 5.77 9.92
N TYR A 22 20.05 6.54 9.16
CA TYR A 22 20.36 6.26 7.76
C TYR A 22 21.70 5.54 7.69
N GLU A 23 21.75 4.46 6.91
CA GLU A 23 22.97 3.73 6.58
C GLU A 23 23.18 3.68 5.08
N GLN A 24 24.37 3.99 4.62
CA GLN A 24 24.83 3.73 3.27
C GLN A 24 25.81 2.57 3.31
N ILE A 25 25.52 1.53 2.54
CA ILE A 25 26.24 0.28 2.51
C ILE A 25 26.81 0.09 1.10
N SER A 26 28.08 -0.24 1.01
CA SER A 26 28.73 -0.58 -0.25
C SER A 26 29.62 -1.81 -0.09
N ASP A 27 29.65 -2.65 -1.10
CA ASP A 27 30.59 -3.76 -1.19
C ASP A 27 31.22 -3.77 -2.59
N ASN A 28 32.54 -3.69 -2.64
CA ASN A 28 33.28 -3.67 -3.91
C ASN A 28 33.73 -5.08 -4.33
N SER A 29 33.72 -6.06 -3.41
CA SER A 29 33.97 -7.48 -3.76
C SER A 29 32.77 -8.09 -4.48
N TYR A 30 31.57 -7.58 -4.20
CA TYR A 30 30.35 -7.83 -4.95
C TYR A 30 29.71 -6.47 -5.23
N PRO A 31 29.74 -5.95 -6.48
CA PRO A 31 29.34 -4.56 -6.75
C PRO A 31 27.89 -4.30 -6.30
N ILE A 32 27.73 -3.70 -5.14
CA ILE A 32 26.43 -3.39 -4.55
C ILE A 32 26.46 -2.04 -3.84
N ARG A 33 25.36 -1.31 -3.93
CA ARG A 33 25.08 -0.06 -3.23
C ARG A 33 23.69 -0.17 -2.62
N GLU A 34 23.62 -0.04 -1.31
CA GLU A 34 22.40 -0.18 -0.52
C GLU A 34 22.24 1.02 0.41
N TYR A 35 21.00 1.38 0.65
CA TYR A 35 20.60 2.53 1.44
C TYR A 35 19.51 2.08 2.39
N ALA A 36 19.76 2.08 3.68
CA ALA A 36 18.83 1.63 4.70
C ALA A 36 18.42 2.77 5.63
N LEU A 37 17.12 2.81 5.98
CA LEU A 37 16.59 3.59 7.07
C LEU A 37 16.15 2.63 8.16
N LEU A 38 16.77 2.77 9.35
CA LEU A 38 16.43 2.00 10.53
C LEU A 38 15.59 2.88 11.45
N TYR A 39 14.37 2.43 11.72
CA TYR A 39 13.41 3.15 12.56
C TYR A 39 13.11 2.33 13.81
N ASP A 40 13.32 2.93 14.97
CA ASP A 40 12.94 2.40 16.29
C ASP A 40 11.79 3.23 16.87
N GLY A 41 10.57 2.73 16.76
CA GLY A 41 9.36 3.41 17.23
C GLY A 41 9.27 3.54 18.74
N SER A 42 10.09 2.80 19.52
CA SER A 42 10.11 2.90 20.98
C SER A 42 10.84 4.16 21.46
N VAL A 43 11.80 4.65 20.67
CA VAL A 43 12.65 5.82 20.98
C VAL A 43 12.28 7.03 20.12
N ALA A 44 11.76 6.79 18.91
CA ALA A 44 11.53 7.85 17.93
C ALA A 44 10.48 8.86 18.40
N ASN A 45 10.76 10.14 18.17
CA ASN A 45 9.76 11.20 18.19
C ASN A 45 9.12 11.45 16.81
N ALA A 46 9.59 10.75 15.79
CA ALA A 46 8.99 10.66 14.47
C ALA A 46 8.00 9.48 14.38
N VAL A 47 7.12 9.51 13.40
CA VAL A 47 6.21 8.42 13.09
C VAL A 47 6.55 7.83 11.72
N ILE A 48 6.15 6.58 11.48
CA ILE A 48 6.19 5.96 10.16
C ILE A 48 4.80 5.88 9.57
N ASP A 49 4.67 6.21 8.30
CA ASP A 49 3.37 6.23 7.62
C ASP A 49 3.52 5.99 6.12
N GLN A 50 2.40 5.73 5.46
CA GLN A 50 2.32 5.67 4.00
C GLN A 50 1.56 6.88 3.45
N VAL A 51 1.89 7.27 2.23
CA VAL A 51 1.30 8.43 1.58
C VAL A 51 0.98 8.11 0.12
N LEU A 52 -0.20 8.51 -0.35
CA LEU A 52 -0.51 8.52 -1.78
C LEU A 52 0.20 9.67 -2.48
N SER A 53 0.50 9.50 -3.76
CA SER A 53 1.09 10.54 -4.61
C SER A 53 0.22 11.81 -4.73
N ALA A 54 -1.09 11.67 -4.53
CA ALA A 54 -2.06 12.75 -4.53
C ALA A 54 -3.27 12.38 -3.66
N SER A 55 -4.23 13.31 -3.54
CA SER A 55 -5.50 13.07 -2.82
C SER A 55 -6.37 11.95 -3.43
N GLN A 56 -6.07 11.55 -4.65
CA GLN A 56 -6.76 10.49 -5.40
C GLN A 56 -5.74 9.68 -6.19
N ILE A 57 -6.01 8.39 -6.39
CA ILE A 57 -5.24 7.55 -7.31
C ILE A 57 -5.40 8.05 -8.76
N GLY A 58 -4.37 7.83 -9.58
CA GLY A 58 -4.36 8.28 -10.98
C GLY A 58 -3.55 9.54 -11.25
N THR A 59 -2.83 10.05 -10.27
CA THR A 59 -1.92 11.20 -10.42
C THR A 59 -0.54 10.81 -9.87
N PRO A 60 0.38 10.32 -10.72
CA PRO A 60 1.70 9.89 -10.25
C PRO A 60 2.58 11.08 -9.89
N GLN A 61 3.43 10.91 -8.89
CA GLN A 61 4.48 11.87 -8.53
C GLN A 61 5.78 11.14 -8.18
N ARG A 62 6.90 11.84 -8.23
CA ARG A 62 8.19 11.32 -7.76
C ARG A 62 8.15 11.11 -6.26
N THR A 63 8.81 10.06 -5.77
CA THR A 63 8.91 9.76 -4.33
C THR A 63 9.45 10.96 -3.53
N SER A 64 10.43 11.67 -4.09
CA SER A 64 10.98 12.89 -3.49
C SER A 64 9.91 13.98 -3.28
N VAL A 65 9.02 14.16 -4.25
CA VAL A 65 7.92 15.14 -4.19
C VAL A 65 6.85 14.68 -3.18
N ILE A 66 6.49 13.41 -3.20
CA ILE A 66 5.52 12.83 -2.25
C ILE A 66 6.02 13.01 -0.82
N ALA A 67 7.27 12.61 -0.54
CA ALA A 67 7.87 12.70 0.78
C ALA A 67 8.01 14.16 1.26
N ALA A 68 8.45 15.06 0.38
CA ALA A 68 8.57 16.49 0.72
C ALA A 68 7.20 17.12 1.03
N ASN A 69 6.17 16.84 0.22
CA ASN A 69 4.81 17.35 0.44
C ASN A 69 4.18 16.79 1.73
N ALA A 70 4.53 15.57 2.11
CA ALA A 70 4.12 14.97 3.39
C ALA A 70 4.88 15.53 4.59
N GLY A 71 5.89 16.37 4.39
CA GLY A 71 6.74 16.87 5.47
C GLY A 71 7.65 15.81 6.09
N ALA A 72 7.91 14.71 5.37
CA ALA A 72 8.71 13.60 5.86
C ALA A 72 10.19 13.99 6.06
N ILE A 73 10.87 13.30 6.97
CA ILE A 73 12.33 13.40 7.13
C ILE A 73 13.07 12.48 6.16
N ALA A 74 12.43 11.39 5.75
CA ALA A 74 12.90 10.46 4.72
C ALA A 74 11.72 9.67 4.16
N GLY A 75 11.88 9.09 2.97
CA GLY A 75 10.86 8.23 2.35
C GLY A 75 11.43 7.35 1.25
N VAL A 76 10.72 6.25 0.99
CA VAL A 76 10.97 5.34 -0.14
C VAL A 76 9.69 5.15 -0.94
N ASN A 77 9.80 4.71 -2.20
CA ASN A 77 8.64 4.31 -3.00
C ASN A 77 7.93 3.09 -2.39
N GLY A 78 6.63 2.98 -2.61
CA GLY A 78 5.78 1.92 -2.06
C GLY A 78 5.47 0.77 -3.02
N ASP A 79 4.17 0.46 -3.20
CA ASP A 79 3.67 -0.63 -4.04
C ASP A 79 3.93 -0.40 -5.54
N LEU A 80 3.91 -1.48 -6.31
CA LEU A 80 3.95 -1.40 -7.77
C LEU A 80 2.86 -0.44 -8.28
N THR A 81 3.28 0.44 -9.17
CA THR A 81 2.38 1.39 -9.81
C THR A 81 1.92 0.87 -11.17
N VAL A 82 0.60 0.68 -11.33
CA VAL A 82 0.00 0.41 -12.63
C VAL A 82 -0.66 1.66 -13.19
N TRP A 83 -0.62 1.79 -14.53
CA TRP A 83 -1.28 2.91 -15.19
C TRP A 83 -2.80 2.90 -14.93
N PRO A 84 -3.42 4.04 -14.65
CA PRO A 84 -2.91 5.41 -14.60
C PRO A 84 -2.47 5.86 -13.19
N ALA A 85 -1.42 5.32 -12.65
CA ALA A 85 -0.86 5.64 -11.33
C ALA A 85 -1.77 5.26 -10.15
N ARG A 86 -2.00 3.97 -10.02
CA ARG A 86 -2.66 3.38 -8.85
C ARG A 86 -1.78 2.27 -8.26
N PRO A 87 -1.86 2.01 -6.97
CA PRO A 87 -1.24 0.83 -6.38
C PRO A 87 -1.71 -0.45 -7.09
N THR A 88 -0.86 -1.44 -7.25
CA THR A 88 -1.25 -2.73 -7.83
C THR A 88 -2.09 -3.53 -6.86
N HIS A 89 -1.73 -3.50 -5.59
CA HIS A 89 -2.34 -4.29 -4.55
C HIS A 89 -3.30 -3.46 -3.67
N GLN A 90 -3.71 -4.03 -2.55
CA GLN A 90 -4.61 -3.34 -1.63
C GLN A 90 -3.92 -2.16 -0.96
N TYR A 91 -4.72 -1.13 -0.73
CA TYR A 91 -4.29 0.09 -0.07
C TYR A 91 -5.41 0.60 0.83
N VAL A 92 -5.08 0.89 2.10
CA VAL A 92 -5.98 1.47 3.09
C VAL A 92 -5.31 2.72 3.64
N LEU A 93 -6.01 3.83 3.72
CA LEU A 93 -5.49 5.10 4.21
C LEU A 93 -6.44 5.67 5.28
N ASP A 94 -5.90 5.93 6.46
CA ASP A 94 -6.66 6.42 7.63
C ASP A 94 -7.93 5.59 7.90
N GLY A 95 -7.79 4.26 7.83
CA GLY A 95 -8.87 3.31 7.99
C GLY A 95 -9.88 3.25 6.82
N MET A 96 -9.66 3.97 5.74
CA MET A 96 -10.53 3.96 4.55
C MET A 96 -9.95 3.07 3.45
N PRO A 97 -10.72 2.11 2.92
CA PRO A 97 -10.33 1.41 1.71
C PRO A 97 -10.09 2.39 0.57
N VAL A 98 -8.88 2.39 0.04
CA VAL A 98 -8.53 3.14 -1.18
C VAL A 98 -8.66 2.24 -2.39
N GLN A 99 -8.16 1.00 -2.29
CA GLN A 99 -8.26 0.01 -3.35
C GLN A 99 -8.15 -1.41 -2.79
N THR A 100 -8.90 -2.34 -3.38
CA THR A 100 -8.75 -3.78 -3.17
C THR A 100 -7.69 -4.37 -4.10
N SER A 101 -7.17 -5.54 -3.74
CA SER A 101 -6.26 -6.35 -4.54
C SER A 101 -6.94 -7.62 -5.06
N THR A 102 -6.48 -8.10 -6.21
CA THR A 102 -6.78 -9.43 -6.72
C THR A 102 -5.58 -9.90 -7.55
N PRO A 103 -4.87 -10.94 -7.17
CA PRO A 103 -5.01 -11.76 -5.95
C PRO A 103 -4.58 -11.04 -4.67
N PRO A 104 -4.78 -11.66 -3.49
CA PRO A 104 -4.25 -11.17 -2.22
C PRO A 104 -2.73 -10.96 -2.27
N GLY A 105 -2.24 -9.85 -1.74
CA GLY A 105 -0.82 -9.52 -1.65
C GLY A 105 -0.24 -9.73 -0.24
N ILE A 106 1.05 -9.52 -0.11
CA ILE A 106 1.68 -9.32 1.19
C ILE A 106 1.51 -7.88 1.59
N SER A 107 0.95 -7.65 2.75
CA SER A 107 0.60 -6.32 3.21
C SER A 107 1.38 -5.93 4.46
N LEU A 108 1.80 -4.68 4.49
CA LEU A 108 2.33 -3.99 5.65
C LEU A 108 1.20 -3.13 6.23
N GLY A 109 0.78 -3.43 7.45
CA GLY A 109 -0.21 -2.68 8.20
C GLY A 109 0.43 -1.81 9.26
N PHE A 110 0.27 -0.49 9.18
CA PHE A 110 0.76 0.45 10.18
C PHE A 110 -0.25 0.61 11.30
N ARG A 111 0.21 0.55 12.54
CA ARG A 111 -0.62 0.71 13.73
C ARG A 111 -1.15 2.15 13.85
N GLN A 112 -2.21 2.33 14.63
CA GLN A 112 -2.84 3.64 14.86
C GLN A 112 -1.88 4.68 15.44
N ASP A 113 -0.94 4.26 16.30
CA ASP A 113 0.08 5.14 16.87
C ASP A 113 1.18 5.51 15.86
N LYS A 114 1.19 4.87 14.68
CA LYS A 114 2.20 5.03 13.62
C LYS A 114 3.64 4.80 14.12
N ARG A 115 3.79 3.99 15.16
CA ARG A 115 5.08 3.65 15.78
C ARG A 115 5.49 2.20 15.55
N GLY A 116 4.68 1.44 14.85
CA GLY A 116 4.94 0.05 14.52
C GLY A 116 4.08 -0.40 13.35
N ALA A 117 4.42 -1.57 12.84
CA ALA A 117 3.71 -2.20 11.73
C ALA A 117 3.71 -3.71 11.90
N THR A 118 2.83 -4.38 11.14
CA THR A 118 2.80 -5.84 10.99
C THR A 118 2.85 -6.18 9.51
N ILE A 119 3.44 -7.33 9.16
CA ILE A 119 3.41 -7.87 7.81
C ILE A 119 2.52 -9.10 7.83
N HIS A 120 1.56 -9.16 6.91
CA HIS A 120 0.62 -10.27 6.83
C HIS A 120 0.15 -10.51 5.41
N ARG A 121 -0.03 -11.78 5.02
CA ARG A 121 -0.67 -12.14 3.76
C ARG A 121 -2.17 -12.02 3.95
N SER A 122 -2.76 -11.00 3.36
CA SER A 122 -4.16 -10.67 3.59
C SER A 122 -4.86 -10.17 2.32
N ALA A 123 -6.19 -10.23 2.35
CA ALA A 123 -7.05 -9.63 1.34
C ALA A 123 -8.08 -8.74 2.04
N LEU A 124 -8.20 -7.52 1.56
CA LEU A 124 -9.25 -6.60 2.00
C LEU A 124 -10.62 -7.14 1.57
N LYS A 125 -11.43 -7.56 2.53
CA LYS A 125 -12.80 -8.00 2.35
C LYS A 125 -13.73 -6.87 2.73
N ILE A 126 -14.67 -6.52 1.86
CA ILE A 126 -15.63 -5.44 2.08
C ILE A 126 -17.04 -5.99 1.95
N SER A 127 -17.95 -5.54 2.81
CA SER A 127 -19.37 -5.88 2.77
C SER A 127 -20.24 -4.65 2.96
N ALA A 128 -21.46 -4.72 2.47
CA ALA A 128 -22.48 -3.72 2.70
C ALA A 128 -23.75 -4.39 3.26
N THR A 129 -24.24 -3.90 4.39
CA THR A 129 -25.40 -4.45 5.09
C THR A 129 -26.52 -3.41 5.20
N ASN A 130 -27.70 -3.72 4.69
CA ASN A 130 -28.91 -2.97 5.03
C ASN A 130 -29.23 -3.23 6.51
N VAL A 131 -29.11 -2.20 7.34
CA VAL A 131 -29.18 -2.34 8.79
C VAL A 131 -30.58 -2.81 9.25
N ALA A 132 -31.64 -2.27 8.63
CA ALA A 132 -33.01 -2.61 8.99
C ALA A 132 -33.41 -4.02 8.51
N ALA A 133 -33.12 -4.35 7.26
CA ALA A 133 -33.46 -5.64 6.66
C ALA A 133 -32.51 -6.77 7.05
N LYS A 134 -31.33 -6.45 7.65
CA LYS A 134 -30.26 -7.39 7.99
C LYS A 134 -29.77 -8.20 6.79
N THR A 135 -29.87 -7.63 5.58
CA THR A 135 -29.37 -8.26 4.35
C THR A 135 -27.99 -7.72 4.01
N THR A 136 -27.06 -8.61 3.70
CA THR A 136 -25.66 -8.25 3.41
C THR A 136 -25.28 -8.69 2.02
N VAL A 137 -24.47 -7.88 1.34
CA VAL A 137 -23.83 -8.19 0.07
C VAL A 137 -22.31 -8.03 0.19
N ALA A 138 -21.57 -8.95 -0.42
CA ALA A 138 -20.13 -8.76 -0.57
C ALA A 138 -19.83 -7.69 -1.61
N VAL A 139 -18.90 -6.78 -1.30
CA VAL A 139 -18.36 -5.82 -2.27
C VAL A 139 -17.10 -6.43 -2.86
N SER A 140 -17.21 -6.90 -4.10
CA SER A 140 -16.20 -7.74 -4.76
C SER A 140 -14.89 -7.00 -5.05
N SER A 141 -14.97 -5.68 -5.26
CA SER A 141 -13.81 -4.81 -5.43
C SER A 141 -14.13 -3.37 -5.02
N TRP A 142 -13.08 -2.61 -4.73
CA TRP A 142 -13.17 -1.20 -4.34
C TRP A 142 -12.25 -0.35 -5.18
N ASN A 143 -12.79 0.69 -5.83
CA ASN A 143 -12.07 1.55 -6.77
C ASN A 143 -11.28 0.77 -7.83
N ARG A 144 -11.79 -0.40 -8.24
CA ARG A 144 -11.11 -1.28 -9.19
C ARG A 144 -12.11 -2.04 -10.05
N GLY A 145 -12.02 -1.79 -11.36
CA GLY A 145 -12.85 -2.48 -12.34
C GLY A 145 -14.32 -2.07 -12.34
N LEU A 146 -15.09 -2.82 -13.08
CA LEU A 146 -16.54 -2.70 -13.24
C LEU A 146 -17.22 -3.96 -12.70
N PRO A 147 -18.46 -3.89 -12.22
CA PRO A 147 -19.17 -5.07 -11.75
C PRO A 147 -19.44 -6.02 -12.93
N THR A 148 -19.19 -7.31 -12.71
CA THR A 148 -19.73 -8.40 -13.53
C THR A 148 -21.09 -8.82 -13.00
N THR A 149 -21.71 -9.84 -13.62
CA THR A 149 -22.99 -10.38 -13.14
C THR A 149 -22.86 -10.82 -11.68
N ASP A 150 -23.86 -10.49 -10.88
CA ASP A 150 -23.97 -10.79 -9.44
C ASP A 150 -22.97 -10.06 -8.51
N GLN A 151 -22.02 -9.32 -9.06
CA GLN A 151 -21.06 -8.56 -8.27
C GLN A 151 -21.57 -7.16 -7.90
N VAL A 152 -21.11 -6.69 -6.73
CA VAL A 152 -21.19 -5.29 -6.34
C VAL A 152 -19.77 -4.74 -6.24
N VAL A 153 -19.54 -3.58 -6.85
CA VAL A 153 -18.26 -2.85 -6.82
C VAL A 153 -18.47 -1.53 -6.09
N GLY A 154 -17.56 -1.22 -5.18
CA GLY A 154 -17.56 0.03 -4.44
C GLY A 154 -16.66 1.08 -5.08
N TYR A 155 -17.10 2.34 -5.00
CA TYR A 155 -16.35 3.51 -5.47
C TYR A 155 -16.35 4.58 -4.41
N SER A 156 -15.18 5.14 -4.13
CA SER A 156 -14.99 6.24 -3.20
C SER A 156 -14.25 7.39 -3.86
N TRP A 157 -14.14 8.51 -3.16
CA TRP A 157 -13.40 9.68 -3.61
C TRP A 157 -11.96 9.36 -4.06
N TYR A 158 -11.31 8.43 -3.36
CA TYR A 158 -9.93 8.04 -3.68
C TYR A 158 -9.77 7.43 -5.08
N GLY A 159 -10.83 6.84 -5.66
CA GLY A 159 -10.80 6.25 -7.00
C GLY A 159 -10.57 7.26 -8.13
N GLY A 160 -10.81 8.54 -7.88
CA GLY A 160 -10.58 9.59 -8.87
C GLY A 160 -11.36 9.40 -10.17
N LYS A 161 -10.88 10.04 -11.23
CA LYS A 161 -11.55 10.00 -12.55
C LYS A 161 -11.44 8.64 -13.28
N TYR A 162 -10.46 7.82 -12.93
CA TYR A 162 -10.19 6.56 -13.61
C TYR A 162 -10.94 5.35 -13.00
N GLN A 163 -11.43 5.50 -11.77
CA GLN A 163 -12.18 4.48 -11.06
C GLN A 163 -13.54 5.06 -10.67
N ARG A 164 -14.49 4.98 -11.60
CA ARG A 164 -15.83 5.59 -11.46
C ARG A 164 -16.92 4.59 -11.78
N PRO A 165 -18.11 4.73 -11.14
CA PRO A 165 -19.33 4.07 -11.63
C PRO A 165 -19.58 4.46 -13.09
N GLN A 166 -20.04 3.51 -13.89
CA GLN A 166 -20.33 3.71 -15.31
C GLN A 166 -21.84 3.80 -15.54
N ALA A 167 -22.24 4.23 -16.74
CA ALA A 167 -23.60 4.01 -17.23
C ALA A 167 -23.92 2.50 -17.32
N ASN A 168 -25.17 2.14 -17.53
CA ASN A 168 -25.65 0.74 -17.60
C ASN A 168 -25.40 -0.07 -16.31
N GLN A 169 -25.50 0.58 -15.17
CA GLN A 169 -25.36 -0.01 -13.86
C GLN A 169 -26.55 0.33 -12.96
N CYS A 170 -26.85 -0.59 -12.03
CA CYS A 170 -27.70 -0.33 -10.89
C CYS A 170 -26.83 0.15 -9.74
N SER A 171 -27.05 1.35 -9.27
CA SER A 171 -26.16 2.00 -8.29
C SER A 171 -26.93 2.62 -7.14
N VAL A 172 -26.33 2.59 -5.95
CA VAL A 172 -26.77 3.31 -4.76
C VAL A 172 -25.67 4.26 -4.32
N ARG A 173 -26.03 5.52 -4.09
CA ARG A 173 -25.15 6.48 -3.45
C ARG A 173 -25.46 6.54 -1.96
N LEU A 174 -24.41 6.42 -1.19
CA LEU A 174 -24.42 6.39 0.25
C LEU A 174 -23.62 7.60 0.76
N SER A 175 -24.21 8.37 1.67
CA SER A 175 -23.57 9.54 2.26
C SER A 175 -23.52 9.46 3.78
N SER A 176 -22.54 10.14 4.35
CA SER A 176 -22.37 10.26 5.78
C SER A 176 -22.23 11.73 6.16
N PRO A 177 -22.88 12.20 7.24
CA PRO A 177 -22.96 13.63 7.59
C PRO A 177 -21.64 14.24 8.05
N ARG A 178 -20.58 13.46 8.26
CA ARG A 178 -19.28 13.97 8.72
C ARG A 178 -18.12 13.32 7.95
N ARG A 179 -17.03 14.09 7.72
CA ARG A 179 -15.67 13.54 7.60
C ARG A 179 -15.38 12.80 8.91
N VAL A 180 -15.80 11.56 9.03
CA VAL A 180 -15.40 10.74 10.15
C VAL A 180 -14.18 9.99 9.68
N ARG A 181 -13.04 10.16 10.37
CA ARG A 181 -11.96 9.17 10.33
C ARG A 181 -12.64 7.84 10.61
N TRP A 182 -12.41 6.85 9.76
CA TRP A 182 -12.84 5.52 10.07
C TRP A 182 -12.15 5.19 11.39
N ASN A 183 -12.91 4.86 12.39
CA ASN A 183 -12.36 4.47 13.66
C ASN A 183 -11.93 3.01 13.48
N THR A 184 -10.79 2.80 12.95
CA THR A 184 -9.53 2.51 13.49
C THR A 184 -9.35 1.08 13.94
N GLY A 185 -8.56 0.33 13.15
CA GLY A 185 -7.72 -0.70 13.71
C GLY A 185 -8.38 -1.90 14.38
N ARG A 186 -9.61 -2.22 14.05
CA ARG A 186 -10.24 -3.48 14.45
C ARG A 186 -10.86 -4.15 13.25
N ASP A 187 -10.51 -5.39 13.06
CA ASP A 187 -11.12 -6.28 12.10
C ASP A 187 -12.66 -6.26 12.27
N GLY A 188 -13.39 -6.09 11.18
CA GLY A 188 -14.84 -5.98 11.21
C GLY A 188 -15.40 -4.58 11.50
N THR A 189 -14.56 -3.56 11.53
CA THR A 189 -15.04 -2.18 11.63
C THR A 189 -15.52 -1.67 10.27
N GLY A 190 -16.41 -0.70 10.30
CA GLY A 190 -16.98 -0.10 9.12
C GLY A 190 -17.72 1.17 9.50
N ARG A 191 -18.53 1.66 8.58
CA ARG A 191 -19.26 2.90 8.77
C ARG A 191 -20.71 2.78 8.36
N ASN A 192 -21.58 3.43 9.13
CA ASN A 192 -22.99 3.62 8.77
C ASN A 192 -23.13 4.82 7.84
N TYR A 193 -23.72 4.57 6.69
CA TYR A 193 -24.12 5.56 5.70
C TYR A 193 -25.63 5.65 5.62
N THR A 194 -26.11 6.74 5.02
CA THR A 194 -27.52 6.90 4.66
C THR A 194 -27.64 6.83 3.14
N VAL A 195 -28.62 6.08 2.65
CA VAL A 195 -28.96 6.04 1.23
C VAL A 195 -29.50 7.39 0.83
N ASP A 196 -28.85 8.09 -0.08
CA ASP A 196 -29.31 9.37 -0.61
C ASP A 196 -29.84 9.30 -2.04
N ALA A 197 -29.47 8.27 -2.80
CA ALA A 197 -30.01 8.02 -4.13
C ALA A 197 -29.88 6.54 -4.51
N VAL A 198 -30.88 6.02 -5.20
CA VAL A 198 -30.86 4.72 -5.88
C VAL A 198 -31.19 4.94 -7.36
N ARG A 199 -30.39 4.39 -8.26
CA ARG A 199 -30.60 4.52 -9.70
C ARG A 199 -30.18 3.25 -10.42
N CYS A 200 -31.08 2.70 -11.22
CA CYS A 200 -30.79 1.66 -12.18
C CYS A 200 -31.05 2.25 -13.57
N SER A 201 -30.01 2.71 -14.25
CA SER A 201 -30.13 3.53 -15.45
C SER A 201 -29.17 3.06 -16.56
N THR A 202 -29.60 3.23 -17.79
CA THR A 202 -28.80 2.98 -18.99
C THR A 202 -28.09 4.23 -19.52
N SER A 203 -28.40 5.44 -19.03
CA SER A 203 -27.95 6.68 -19.66
C SER A 203 -26.93 7.48 -18.84
N THR A 204 -26.97 7.42 -17.51
CA THR A 204 -26.15 8.32 -16.68
C THR A 204 -25.49 7.58 -15.52
N PRO A 205 -24.16 7.66 -15.35
CA PRO A 205 -23.48 7.11 -14.19
C PRO A 205 -23.87 7.89 -12.92
N MET A 206 -23.91 7.19 -11.79
CA MET A 206 -23.98 7.82 -10.48
C MET A 206 -22.58 8.20 -10.02
N THR A 207 -22.36 9.39 -9.51
CA THR A 207 -21.04 9.91 -9.19
C THR A 207 -20.76 9.96 -7.68
N VAL A 208 -19.51 9.75 -7.30
CA VAL A 208 -18.97 10.08 -5.98
C VAL A 208 -18.67 11.57 -5.94
N THR A 209 -19.23 12.29 -4.99
CA THR A 209 -19.16 13.76 -4.93
C THR A 209 -18.16 14.29 -3.90
N SER A 210 -17.82 13.50 -2.90
CA SER A 210 -16.91 13.91 -1.82
C SER A 210 -16.34 12.71 -1.06
N THR A 211 -15.42 12.98 -0.13
CA THR A 211 -14.83 11.98 0.78
C THR A 211 -15.84 11.36 1.76
N SER A 212 -17.02 11.98 1.92
CA SER A 212 -18.11 11.45 2.76
C SER A 212 -19.13 10.61 1.97
N THR A 213 -18.92 10.44 0.67
CA THR A 213 -19.81 9.71 -0.25
C THR A 213 -19.14 8.47 -0.80
N VAL A 214 -19.87 7.38 -0.90
CA VAL A 214 -19.49 6.18 -1.64
C VAL A 214 -20.62 5.76 -2.56
N VAL A 215 -20.29 5.09 -3.66
CA VAL A 215 -21.26 4.50 -4.58
C VAL A 215 -21.02 3.02 -4.65
N LEU A 216 -22.06 2.22 -4.45
CA LEU A 216 -22.03 0.79 -4.72
C LEU A 216 -22.77 0.55 -6.04
N SER A 217 -22.17 -0.20 -6.95
CA SER A 217 -22.74 -0.45 -8.27
C SER A 217 -22.72 -1.93 -8.62
N SER A 218 -23.72 -2.38 -9.35
CA SER A 218 -23.84 -3.72 -9.94
C SER A 218 -24.23 -3.62 -11.42
N LYS A 219 -24.29 -4.73 -12.12
CA LYS A 219 -25.02 -4.81 -13.39
C LYS A 219 -26.50 -4.42 -13.17
N LEU A 220 -27.26 -4.21 -14.25
CA LEU A 220 -28.69 -3.86 -14.18
C LEU A 220 -29.56 -5.04 -13.68
N VAL A 221 -29.04 -6.24 -13.73
CA VAL A 221 -29.68 -7.50 -13.32
C VAL A 221 -28.74 -8.30 -12.42
N GLY A 222 -29.27 -9.34 -11.78
CA GLY A 222 -28.52 -10.22 -10.88
C GLY A 222 -28.70 -9.88 -9.40
N THR A 223 -28.05 -10.64 -8.52
CA THR A 223 -28.21 -10.55 -7.07
C THR A 223 -27.76 -9.17 -6.52
N GLY A 224 -26.68 -8.63 -7.06
CA GLY A 224 -26.22 -7.28 -6.68
C GLY A 224 -27.25 -6.19 -7.03
N ALA A 225 -27.86 -6.26 -8.22
CA ALA A 225 -28.92 -5.34 -8.61
C ALA A 225 -30.16 -5.48 -7.73
N THR A 226 -30.56 -6.70 -7.41
CA THR A 226 -31.69 -7.01 -6.54
C THR A 226 -31.48 -6.41 -5.17
N TRP A 227 -30.28 -6.56 -4.59
CA TRP A 227 -29.95 -5.96 -3.30
C TRP A 227 -29.99 -4.43 -3.36
N ILE A 228 -29.39 -3.81 -4.39
CA ILE A 228 -29.40 -2.35 -4.54
C ILE A 228 -30.83 -1.82 -4.69
N LYS A 229 -31.68 -2.50 -5.48
CA LYS A 229 -33.09 -2.12 -5.68
C LYS A 229 -33.93 -2.25 -4.41
N SER A 230 -33.53 -3.09 -3.46
CA SER A 230 -34.24 -3.24 -2.17
C SER A 230 -33.99 -2.07 -1.21
N LEU A 231 -33.03 -1.20 -1.51
CA LEU A 231 -32.70 -0.07 -0.66
C LEU A 231 -33.62 1.12 -0.94
N THR A 232 -34.08 1.77 0.12
CA THR A 232 -34.90 2.98 0.06
C THR A 232 -34.10 4.20 0.49
N ILE A 233 -34.43 5.38 -0.05
CA ILE A 233 -33.84 6.66 0.38
C ILE A 233 -34.05 6.82 1.89
N GLY A 234 -33.03 7.23 2.61
CA GLY A 234 -33.02 7.34 4.07
C GLY A 234 -32.62 6.07 4.83
N ALA A 235 -32.63 4.89 4.18
CA ALA A 235 -32.20 3.65 4.81
C ALA A 235 -30.73 3.74 5.27
N LYS A 236 -30.40 3.00 6.34
CA LYS A 236 -29.03 2.89 6.85
C LYS A 236 -28.35 1.67 6.24
N VAL A 237 -27.18 1.88 5.71
CA VAL A 237 -26.28 0.84 5.17
C VAL A 237 -24.97 0.89 5.92
N HIS A 238 -24.60 -0.23 6.55
CA HIS A 238 -23.27 -0.40 7.13
C HIS A 238 -22.32 -0.93 6.06
N VAL A 239 -21.28 -0.15 5.74
CA VAL A 239 -20.18 -0.63 4.90
C VAL A 239 -19.03 -1.00 5.82
N GLY A 240 -18.78 -2.29 5.94
CA GLY A 240 -17.74 -2.86 6.77
C GLY A 240 -16.58 -3.39 5.93
N TRP A 241 -15.40 -3.46 6.50
CA TRP A 241 -14.23 -4.08 5.89
C TRP A 241 -13.33 -4.76 6.93
N SER A 242 -12.54 -5.71 6.44
CA SER A 242 -11.57 -6.47 7.21
C SER A 242 -10.40 -6.81 6.30
N ASP A 243 -9.20 -6.71 6.80
CA ASP A 243 -7.95 -7.09 6.10
C ASP A 243 -7.15 -8.14 6.87
N GLY A 244 -7.67 -8.62 8.01
CA GLY A 244 -6.99 -9.57 8.89
C GLY A 244 -5.86 -8.93 9.73
N MET A 245 -5.77 -7.61 9.77
CA MET A 245 -4.79 -6.84 10.56
C MET A 245 -5.52 -5.89 11.53
N PRO A 246 -6.02 -6.38 12.66
CA PRO A 246 -6.99 -5.68 13.51
C PRO A 246 -6.48 -4.33 14.07
N ASP A 247 -5.18 -4.14 14.18
CA ASP A 247 -4.57 -2.90 14.70
C ASP A 247 -4.07 -1.95 13.60
N ALA A 248 -4.20 -2.33 12.32
CA ALA A 248 -3.74 -1.53 11.21
C ALA A 248 -4.77 -0.46 10.83
N VAL A 249 -4.33 0.79 10.70
CA VAL A 249 -5.13 1.90 10.16
C VAL A 249 -4.72 2.28 8.75
N ASN A 250 -3.48 2.01 8.40
CA ASN A 250 -2.92 2.22 7.07
C ASN A 250 -2.33 0.91 6.57
N VAL A 251 -2.58 0.58 5.30
CA VAL A 251 -2.10 -0.66 4.68
C VAL A 251 -1.54 -0.35 3.32
N VAL A 252 -0.29 -0.74 3.11
CA VAL A 252 0.36 -0.80 1.79
C VAL A 252 0.80 -2.22 1.52
N SER A 253 0.76 -2.67 0.28
CA SER A 253 1.18 -4.02 -0.05
C SER A 253 2.44 -4.03 -0.91
N GLY A 254 3.08 -5.17 -0.96
CA GLY A 254 4.22 -5.44 -1.80
C GLY A 254 4.00 -6.64 -2.71
N SER A 255 4.99 -6.88 -3.58
CA SER A 255 4.92 -7.89 -4.63
C SER A 255 5.40 -9.27 -4.19
N ALA A 256 6.24 -9.35 -3.15
CA ALA A 256 6.87 -10.60 -2.74
C ALA A 256 7.24 -10.58 -1.25
N ASP A 257 6.92 -11.67 -0.59
CA ASP A 257 7.38 -11.98 0.76
C ASP A 257 8.80 -12.54 0.68
N VAL A 258 9.80 -11.80 1.14
CA VAL A 258 11.20 -12.22 0.99
C VAL A 258 11.76 -12.84 2.26
N LEU A 259 11.14 -12.54 3.41
CA LEU A 259 11.53 -13.09 4.71
C LEU A 259 10.29 -13.24 5.59
N GLU A 260 10.07 -14.43 6.13
CA GLU A 260 8.98 -14.74 7.06
C GLU A 260 9.54 -15.50 8.27
N ASN A 261 9.33 -14.96 9.47
CA ASN A 261 9.81 -15.54 10.74
C ASN A 261 11.31 -15.92 10.70
N GLY A 262 12.13 -15.08 10.05
CA GLY A 262 13.56 -15.29 9.88
C GLY A 262 13.93 -16.32 8.80
N VAL A 263 12.96 -16.86 8.06
CA VAL A 263 13.17 -17.82 6.95
C VAL A 263 13.05 -17.10 5.61
N ILE A 264 14.04 -17.25 4.75
CA ILE A 264 14.04 -16.68 3.40
C ILE A 264 13.06 -17.46 2.53
N GLN A 265 12.16 -16.78 1.84
CA GLN A 265 11.04 -17.38 1.11
C GLN A 265 11.39 -17.79 -0.33
N TYR A 266 12.51 -17.33 -0.86
CA TYR A 266 12.93 -17.63 -2.23
C TYR A 266 14.19 -18.50 -2.26
N ALA A 267 14.23 -19.45 -3.20
CA ALA A 267 15.40 -20.27 -3.43
C ALA A 267 16.51 -19.48 -4.17
N ALA A 268 17.77 -19.82 -3.92
CA ALA A 268 18.91 -19.17 -4.55
C ALA A 268 18.93 -19.34 -6.07
N ASN A 269 18.34 -20.41 -6.59
CA ASN A 269 18.26 -20.76 -8.00
C ASN A 269 16.91 -20.39 -8.65
N CYS A 270 16.08 -19.55 -8.00
CA CYS A 270 14.85 -19.06 -8.59
C CYS A 270 15.15 -18.28 -9.87
N SER A 271 14.51 -18.66 -10.97
CA SER A 271 14.75 -18.12 -12.32
C SER A 271 13.58 -17.31 -12.90
N GLU A 272 12.49 -17.14 -12.14
CA GLU A 272 11.38 -16.29 -12.54
C GLU A 272 11.83 -14.83 -12.69
N ASN A 273 11.19 -14.08 -13.58
CA ASN A 273 11.55 -12.67 -13.85
C ASN A 273 11.64 -11.81 -12.59
N LEU A 274 10.72 -12.02 -11.63
CA LEU A 274 10.73 -11.31 -10.35
C LEU A 274 11.96 -11.66 -9.51
N CYS A 275 12.49 -12.88 -9.64
CA CYS A 275 13.66 -13.35 -8.89
C CYS A 275 15.01 -12.78 -9.40
N LEU A 276 15.07 -12.29 -10.63
CA LEU A 276 16.31 -11.81 -11.23
C LEU A 276 16.89 -10.60 -10.50
N LYS A 277 18.20 -10.37 -10.66
CA LYS A 277 18.88 -9.20 -10.11
C LYS A 277 18.26 -7.91 -10.66
N ASN A 278 17.80 -7.04 -9.76
CA ASN A 278 17.21 -5.75 -10.07
C ASN A 278 17.49 -4.75 -8.94
N PRO A 279 17.37 -3.42 -9.20
CA PRO A 279 17.16 -2.47 -8.12
C PRO A 279 15.96 -2.89 -7.29
N ARG A 280 16.04 -2.73 -5.97
CA ARG A 280 15.02 -3.20 -5.03
C ARG A 280 14.63 -2.11 -4.06
N THR A 281 13.37 -2.12 -3.65
CA THR A 281 12.87 -1.46 -2.46
C THR A 281 12.21 -2.51 -1.58
N ALA A 282 12.52 -2.50 -0.30
CA ALA A 282 11.96 -3.45 0.65
C ALA A 282 11.64 -2.77 1.99
N VAL A 283 10.70 -3.36 2.71
CA VAL A 283 10.40 -3.02 4.09
C VAL A 283 10.49 -4.28 4.95
N GLY A 284 11.08 -4.17 6.14
CA GLY A 284 11.18 -5.26 7.09
C GLY A 284 10.83 -4.82 8.50
N ILE A 285 10.50 -5.81 9.33
CA ILE A 285 10.19 -5.63 10.74
C ILE A 285 11.15 -6.49 11.55
N THR A 286 11.79 -5.88 12.56
CA THR A 286 12.69 -6.58 13.50
C THR A 286 11.89 -7.33 14.58
N ALA A 287 12.53 -8.23 15.30
CA ALA A 287 11.92 -8.95 16.42
C ALA A 287 11.43 -8.00 17.56
N THR A 288 11.99 -6.81 17.66
CA THR A 288 11.60 -5.78 18.65
C THR A 288 10.56 -4.77 18.11
N GLY A 289 10.07 -4.97 16.88
CA GLY A 289 9.08 -4.09 16.24
C GLY A 289 9.69 -2.86 15.53
N GLY A 290 11.01 -2.76 15.45
CA GLY A 290 11.68 -1.76 14.63
C GLY A 290 11.41 -1.99 13.15
N ILE A 291 11.47 -0.92 12.33
CA ILE A 291 11.19 -1.00 10.90
C ILE A 291 12.45 -0.65 10.11
N ILE A 292 12.69 -1.42 9.06
CA ILE A 292 13.80 -1.23 8.13
C ILE A 292 13.23 -0.92 6.75
N LEU A 293 13.58 0.22 6.18
CA LEU A 293 13.34 0.52 4.76
C LEU A 293 14.67 0.39 4.04
N LEU A 294 14.71 -0.44 3.00
CA LEU A 294 15.93 -0.70 2.22
C LEU A 294 15.69 -0.36 0.75
N VAL A 295 16.59 0.41 0.17
CA VAL A 295 16.69 0.61 -1.29
C VAL A 295 18.04 0.10 -1.75
N VAL A 296 18.04 -0.65 -2.84
CA VAL A 296 19.25 -1.22 -3.46
C VAL A 296 19.34 -0.73 -4.89
N ASP A 297 20.46 -0.12 -5.25
CA ASP A 297 20.76 0.21 -6.65
C ASP A 297 20.98 -1.06 -7.48
N GLY A 298 20.84 -0.93 -8.77
CA GLY A 298 21.09 -2.04 -9.69
C GLY A 298 21.29 -1.60 -11.13
N ARG A 299 21.41 -2.57 -12.04
CA ARG A 299 21.56 -2.36 -13.48
C ARG A 299 22.78 -1.52 -13.89
N SER A 300 23.82 -1.49 -13.06
CA SER A 300 25.06 -0.77 -13.32
C SER A 300 26.28 -1.58 -12.87
N SER A 301 27.47 -1.20 -13.36
CA SER A 301 28.72 -1.80 -12.91
C SER A 301 29.06 -1.48 -11.44
N ALA A 302 28.54 -0.37 -10.91
CA ALA A 302 28.71 0.03 -9.52
C ALA A 302 27.75 -0.70 -8.56
N SER A 303 26.61 -1.18 -9.08
CA SER A 303 25.64 -1.98 -8.34
C SER A 303 24.82 -2.84 -9.30
N VAL A 304 24.96 -4.15 -9.18
CA VAL A 304 24.27 -5.10 -10.06
C VAL A 304 22.82 -5.38 -9.64
N GLY A 305 22.44 -4.97 -8.43
CA GLY A 305 21.14 -5.26 -7.82
C GLY A 305 21.11 -6.62 -7.13
N LEU A 306 19.97 -6.96 -6.55
CA LEU A 306 19.76 -8.19 -5.80
C LEU A 306 18.67 -9.06 -6.42
N THR A 307 18.84 -10.39 -6.31
CA THR A 307 17.76 -11.37 -6.44
C THR A 307 16.83 -11.29 -5.22
N LEU A 308 15.63 -11.87 -5.28
CA LEU A 308 14.74 -11.92 -4.10
C LEU A 308 15.37 -12.74 -2.95
N TYR A 309 16.10 -13.81 -3.26
CA TYR A 309 16.87 -14.57 -2.28
C TYR A 309 17.91 -13.70 -1.57
N GLN A 310 18.71 -12.94 -2.34
CA GLN A 310 19.72 -12.04 -1.80
C GLN A 310 19.11 -10.90 -1.00
N LEU A 311 17.97 -10.36 -1.45
CA LEU A 311 17.21 -9.35 -0.72
C LEU A 311 16.76 -9.88 0.66
N GLY A 312 16.22 -11.10 0.71
CA GLY A 312 15.88 -11.77 1.96
C GLY A 312 17.07 -11.95 2.90
N LYS A 313 18.24 -12.32 2.35
CA LYS A 313 19.50 -12.39 3.12
C LYS A 313 19.91 -11.03 3.69
N GLU A 314 19.82 -9.98 2.89
CA GLU A 314 20.21 -8.64 3.30
C GLU A 314 19.26 -8.07 4.37
N MET A 315 17.95 -8.24 4.20
CA MET A 315 16.96 -7.85 5.20
C MET A 315 17.19 -8.56 6.53
N LYS A 316 17.50 -9.87 6.49
CA LYS A 316 17.85 -10.65 7.68
C LYS A 316 19.14 -10.15 8.33
N ALA A 317 20.17 -9.83 7.55
CA ALA A 317 21.43 -9.28 8.04
C ALA A 317 21.26 -7.90 8.71
N LEU A 318 20.32 -7.09 8.23
CA LEU A 318 19.92 -5.83 8.85
C LEU A 318 19.07 -6.00 10.11
N GLY A 319 18.66 -7.22 10.45
CA GLY A 319 17.91 -7.55 11.67
C GLY A 319 16.41 -7.76 11.49
N ALA A 320 15.90 -7.79 10.26
CA ALA A 320 14.51 -8.12 10.02
C ALA A 320 14.21 -9.60 10.34
N VAL A 321 13.00 -9.86 10.85
CA VAL A 321 12.42 -11.21 10.98
C VAL A 321 11.34 -11.44 9.94
N ASN A 322 10.68 -10.38 9.48
CA ASN A 322 9.74 -10.40 8.35
C ASN A 322 10.11 -9.27 7.38
N ALA A 323 10.01 -9.51 6.07
CA ALA A 323 10.30 -8.50 5.07
C ALA A 323 9.56 -8.73 3.75
N VAL A 324 9.17 -7.63 3.11
CA VAL A 324 8.41 -7.57 1.85
C VAL A 324 9.16 -6.76 0.82
N ASN A 325 9.24 -7.27 -0.42
CA ASN A 325 9.69 -6.51 -1.57
C ASN A 325 8.55 -5.60 -2.06
N LEU A 326 8.83 -4.31 -2.16
CA LEU A 326 7.95 -3.29 -2.75
C LEU A 326 8.21 -3.17 -4.26
N ASP A 327 7.84 -2.02 -4.87
CA ASP A 327 8.20 -1.77 -6.27
C ASP A 327 9.70 -1.50 -6.40
N GLY A 328 10.31 -2.18 -7.35
CA GLY A 328 11.74 -2.11 -7.63
C GLY A 328 12.04 -1.53 -9.01
N GLY A 329 13.18 -1.94 -9.55
CA GLY A 329 13.63 -1.49 -10.88
C GLY A 329 13.78 0.03 -10.95
N GLY A 330 13.17 0.66 -11.96
CA GLY A 330 13.24 2.11 -12.14
C GLY A 330 12.52 2.93 -11.07
N SER A 331 11.65 2.30 -10.27
CA SER A 331 10.94 2.97 -9.17
C SER A 331 11.76 3.07 -7.89
N ALA A 332 12.79 2.23 -7.72
CA ALA A 332 13.59 2.14 -6.49
C ALA A 332 14.22 3.50 -6.16
N THR A 333 13.69 4.16 -5.15
CA THR A 333 14.08 5.52 -4.76
C THR A 333 14.05 5.69 -3.25
N MET A 334 15.12 6.25 -2.68
CA MET A 334 15.16 6.76 -1.31
C MET A 334 15.48 8.26 -1.32
N TRP A 335 14.64 9.02 -0.65
CA TRP A 335 14.82 10.45 -0.45
C TRP A 335 15.00 10.78 1.02
N ILE A 336 15.90 11.71 1.32
CA ILE A 336 16.16 12.21 2.68
C ILE A 336 16.14 13.74 2.66
N LYS A 337 15.41 14.34 3.58
CA LYS A 337 15.34 15.79 3.75
C LYS A 337 16.74 16.39 3.94
N GLY A 338 17.07 17.38 3.12
CA GLY A 338 18.37 18.02 3.13
C GLY A 338 19.50 17.30 2.38
N LEU A 339 19.25 16.03 1.95
CA LEU A 339 20.21 15.29 1.10
C LEU A 339 19.66 15.06 -0.32
N GLY A 340 18.33 15.11 -0.50
CA GLY A 340 17.69 14.78 -1.77
C GLY A 340 17.55 13.26 -1.96
N VAL A 341 17.50 12.80 -3.22
CA VAL A 341 17.54 11.38 -3.59
C VAL A 341 18.94 10.87 -3.34
N VAL A 342 19.10 9.86 -2.47
CA VAL A 342 20.41 9.39 -2.00
C VAL A 342 20.91 8.15 -2.74
N ASN A 343 20.03 7.44 -3.43
CA ASN A 343 20.37 6.31 -4.30
C ASN A 343 20.45 6.75 -5.79
N HIS A 344 20.64 5.81 -6.71
CA HIS A 344 20.74 6.07 -8.15
C HIS A 344 19.58 5.40 -8.91
N PRO A 345 18.39 6.05 -9.01
CA PRO A 345 17.25 5.50 -9.74
C PRO A 345 17.58 5.25 -11.22
N THR A 346 17.14 4.11 -11.76
CA THR A 346 17.51 3.64 -13.11
C THR A 346 16.42 3.84 -14.17
N ASP A 347 15.40 4.65 -13.90
CA ASP A 347 14.46 5.07 -14.93
C ASP A 347 15.14 6.06 -15.89
N TYR A 348 14.72 6.06 -17.17
CA TYR A 348 15.31 6.96 -18.18
C TYR A 348 15.10 8.45 -17.85
N THR A 349 14.13 8.78 -17.02
CA THR A 349 13.90 10.14 -16.50
C THR A 349 14.62 10.40 -15.17
N GLY A 350 15.44 9.47 -14.69
CA GLY A 350 15.98 9.45 -13.33
C GLY A 350 14.98 8.88 -12.34
N GLU A 351 14.37 9.70 -11.49
CA GLU A 351 13.35 9.27 -10.54
C GLU A 351 12.00 9.06 -11.22
N ARG A 352 11.46 7.84 -11.16
CA ARG A 352 10.15 7.50 -11.73
C ARG A 352 9.02 8.09 -10.90
N SER A 353 7.95 8.51 -11.58
CA SER A 353 6.69 8.86 -10.91
C SER A 353 5.91 7.60 -10.52
N VAL A 354 5.50 7.53 -9.26
CA VAL A 354 4.84 6.39 -8.62
C VAL A 354 3.51 6.79 -7.99
N SER A 355 2.74 5.82 -7.52
CA SER A 355 1.43 6.05 -6.88
C SER A 355 1.50 6.31 -5.37
N ASN A 356 2.58 5.88 -4.73
CA ASN A 356 2.78 5.99 -3.27
C ASN A 356 4.24 5.79 -2.88
#